data_ee22154ec7858eaf1acc417fa37b3c69
#
_entry.id   ee22154ec7858eaf1acc417fa37b3c69
#
_cell.length_a   1.000
_cell.length_b   1.000
_cell.length_c   1.000
_cell.angle_alpha   90.00
_cell.angle_beta   90.00
_cell.angle_gamma   90.00
#
_symmetry.space_group_name_H-M   'P 1'
#
loop_
_entity.id
_entity.type
_entity.pdbx_description
1 polymer ?
#
loop_
_entity_poly.entity_id
_entity_poly.type
_entity_poly.pdbx_seq_one_letter_code
_entity_poly.pdbx_strand_id
1 'polypeptide(L)'
;IVLQEKQHAEAVRQAPQRAFEAWLASYTADDWTNLWYEKRPENIDGRDRVRAYMEERFGSDSVQAFRSLDYTDEAPAYVLKDGDETLAKITLSGSDVNWTVSDVELELEGTKSASVEAAVGSKVFCNGIELGSEYAGETQSNFSYEPLKDQLINPVSWTTYKVDGLLIEPELTAEPPAGCSVTKTAEGDFMLCLDGADAEKYTTRAVSFVKAYLTYYMNGYNGTWGNLYAALAYLTPGTQAYTDLQDTYNGVVWNTAYGNIDISDTTASGVVIWADNCYSVDVTYDANCTHNGQAIDYADATMRIYFLQTDAGFVISNYETL
;
A
#
# COMPACT_ATOMS: atom_id res chain seq x y z
N ILE A 1 -55.99 7.95 44.81
CA ILE A 1 -56.25 7.04 43.67
C ILE A 1 -55.84 7.73 42.35
N VAL A 2 -56.44 8.85 41.95
CA VAL A 2 -56.18 9.54 40.68
C VAL A 2 -54.69 9.92 40.49
N LEU A 3 -53.99 10.27 41.57
CA LEU A 3 -52.55 10.61 41.50
C LEU A 3 -51.66 9.38 41.26
N GLN A 4 -52.01 8.24 41.90
CA GLN A 4 -51.33 6.96 41.72
C GLN A 4 -51.54 6.38 40.33
N GLU A 5 -52.78 6.49 39.80
CA GLU A 5 -53.09 6.07 38.42
C GLU A 5 -52.30 6.89 37.38
N LYS A 6 -52.17 8.22 37.56
CA LYS A 6 -51.38 9.07 36.69
C LYS A 6 -49.89 8.74 36.77
N GLN A 7 -49.35 8.49 37.98
CA GLN A 7 -47.97 8.09 38.16
C GLN A 7 -47.68 6.74 37.53
N HIS A 8 -48.59 5.78 37.64
CA HIS A 8 -48.45 4.48 37.01
C HIS A 8 -48.49 4.59 35.48
N ALA A 9 -49.45 5.32 34.92
CA ALA A 9 -49.55 5.56 33.49
C ALA A 9 -48.30 6.24 32.92
N GLU A 10 -47.69 7.19 33.63
CA GLU A 10 -46.45 7.83 33.25
C GLU A 10 -45.27 6.85 33.32
N ALA A 11 -45.22 6.00 34.36
CA ALA A 11 -44.18 4.96 34.48
C ALA A 11 -44.24 3.93 33.34
N VAL A 12 -45.45 3.51 32.96
CA VAL A 12 -45.63 2.61 31.79
C VAL A 12 -45.20 3.28 30.49
N ARG A 13 -45.56 4.53 30.27
CA ARG A 13 -45.22 5.28 29.08
C ARG A 13 -43.68 5.46 28.91
N GLN A 14 -42.97 5.64 30.03
CA GLN A 14 -41.51 5.84 30.03
C GLN A 14 -40.72 4.54 30.10
N ALA A 15 -41.35 3.41 30.37
CA ALA A 15 -40.68 2.13 30.60
C ALA A 15 -39.81 1.66 29.41
N PRO A 16 -40.25 1.73 28.15
CA PRO A 16 -39.41 1.36 27.00
C PRO A 16 -38.15 2.18 26.92
N GLN A 17 -38.26 3.50 27.09
CA GLN A 17 -37.11 4.39 27.03
C GLN A 17 -36.11 4.10 28.15
N ARG A 18 -36.58 3.88 29.39
CA ARG A 18 -35.67 3.52 30.50
C ARG A 18 -34.98 2.19 30.29
N ALA A 19 -35.70 1.21 29.74
CA ALA A 19 -35.10 -0.08 29.40
C ALA A 19 -34.00 0.04 28.31
N PHE A 20 -34.27 0.82 27.28
CA PHE A 20 -33.30 1.14 26.24
C PHE A 20 -32.09 1.85 26.83
N GLU A 21 -32.28 2.93 27.62
CA GLU A 21 -31.18 3.70 28.23
C GLU A 21 -30.31 2.84 29.17
N ALA A 22 -30.94 1.98 29.97
CA ALA A 22 -30.25 1.05 30.86
C ALA A 22 -29.42 0.01 30.07
N TRP A 23 -30.00 -0.52 29.00
CA TRP A 23 -29.31 -1.43 28.11
C TRP A 23 -28.13 -0.74 27.43
N LEU A 24 -28.33 0.43 26.83
CA LEU A 24 -27.27 1.18 26.14
C LEU A 24 -26.10 1.50 27.08
N ALA A 25 -26.38 1.88 28.32
CA ALA A 25 -25.34 2.14 29.32
C ALA A 25 -24.54 0.90 29.72
N SER A 26 -25.04 -0.30 29.47
CA SER A 26 -24.37 -1.57 29.73
C SER A 26 -23.71 -2.20 28.49
N TYR A 27 -24.05 -1.73 27.30
CA TYR A 27 -23.56 -2.29 26.05
C TYR A 27 -22.18 -1.73 25.71
N THR A 28 -21.23 -2.62 25.51
CA THR A 28 -19.81 -2.29 25.41
C THR A 28 -19.29 -2.35 23.97
N ALA A 29 -18.08 -1.87 23.74
CA ALA A 29 -17.37 -2.02 22.46
C ALA A 29 -17.19 -3.49 22.08
N ASP A 30 -17.03 -4.38 23.06
CA ASP A 30 -16.94 -5.82 22.81
C ASP A 30 -18.27 -6.40 22.29
N ASP A 31 -19.40 -5.91 22.81
CA ASP A 31 -20.72 -6.33 22.36
C ASP A 31 -20.97 -5.90 20.90
N TRP A 32 -20.64 -4.64 20.56
CA TRP A 32 -20.69 -4.14 19.17
C TRP A 32 -19.80 -4.94 18.23
N THR A 33 -18.59 -5.28 18.70
CA THR A 33 -17.64 -6.10 17.95
C THR A 33 -18.17 -7.50 17.71
N ASN A 34 -18.75 -8.13 18.73
CA ASN A 34 -19.36 -9.46 18.60
C ASN A 34 -20.48 -9.43 17.56
N LEU A 35 -21.36 -8.42 17.61
CA LEU A 35 -22.46 -8.25 16.66
C LEU A 35 -21.96 -8.06 15.22
N TRP A 36 -20.85 -7.34 15.01
CA TRP A 36 -20.22 -7.19 13.70
C TRP A 36 -19.78 -8.54 13.14
N TYR A 37 -19.04 -9.34 13.94
CA TYR A 37 -18.55 -10.64 13.53
C TYR A 37 -19.61 -11.74 13.47
N GLU A 38 -20.71 -11.62 14.17
CA GLU A 38 -21.84 -12.55 14.05
C GLU A 38 -22.39 -12.56 12.62
N LYS A 39 -22.50 -11.40 11.99
CA LYS A 39 -22.97 -11.26 10.60
C LYS A 39 -21.85 -11.43 9.55
N ARG A 40 -20.58 -11.32 9.96
CA ARG A 40 -19.39 -11.31 9.10
C ARG A 40 -18.25 -12.13 9.71
N PRO A 41 -18.42 -13.44 9.88
CA PRO A 41 -17.45 -14.28 10.61
C PRO A 41 -16.07 -14.34 9.94
N GLU A 42 -16.02 -14.17 8.62
CA GLU A 42 -14.79 -14.21 7.80
C GLU A 42 -14.16 -12.83 7.59
N ASN A 43 -14.67 -11.79 8.27
CA ASN A 43 -14.12 -10.46 8.12
C ASN A 43 -12.70 -10.37 8.69
N ILE A 44 -11.81 -9.73 7.94
CA ILE A 44 -10.37 -9.63 8.21
C ILE A 44 -9.92 -8.24 8.67
N ASP A 45 -10.83 -7.43 9.21
CA ASP A 45 -10.46 -6.13 9.82
C ASP A 45 -9.53 -6.28 11.05
N GLY A 46 -9.53 -7.46 11.67
CA GLY A 46 -8.84 -7.72 12.93
C GLY A 46 -9.67 -7.28 14.14
N ARG A 47 -9.95 -8.24 15.04
CA ARG A 47 -10.92 -8.07 16.13
C ARG A 47 -10.58 -6.89 17.05
N ASP A 48 -9.31 -6.70 17.39
CA ASP A 48 -8.88 -5.60 18.26
C ASP A 48 -9.07 -4.23 17.58
N ARG A 49 -8.84 -4.15 16.28
CA ARG A 49 -9.05 -2.93 15.49
C ARG A 49 -10.54 -2.59 15.39
N VAL A 50 -11.38 -3.59 15.11
CA VAL A 50 -12.85 -3.40 15.13
C VAL A 50 -13.33 -2.95 16.49
N ARG A 51 -12.80 -3.55 17.57
CA ARG A 51 -13.14 -3.14 18.93
C ARG A 51 -12.79 -1.67 19.19
N ALA A 52 -11.59 -1.26 18.82
CA ALA A 52 -11.15 0.15 18.97
C ALA A 52 -12.03 1.10 18.13
N TYR A 53 -12.37 0.72 16.91
CA TYR A 53 -13.29 1.46 16.06
C TYR A 53 -14.68 1.59 16.69
N MET A 54 -15.23 0.49 17.24
CA MET A 54 -16.53 0.51 17.91
C MET A 54 -16.52 1.39 19.17
N GLU A 55 -15.43 1.33 19.95
CA GLU A 55 -15.24 2.18 21.13
C GLU A 55 -15.24 3.67 20.77
N GLU A 56 -14.50 4.05 19.73
CA GLU A 56 -14.46 5.42 19.22
C GLU A 56 -15.82 5.84 18.64
N ARG A 57 -16.41 5.00 17.79
CA ARG A 57 -17.58 5.33 17.01
C ARG A 57 -18.84 5.46 17.89
N PHE A 58 -19.08 4.51 18.80
CA PHE A 58 -20.24 4.52 19.69
C PHE A 58 -20.01 5.30 20.98
N GLY A 59 -18.76 5.56 21.36
CA GLY A 59 -18.40 6.39 22.51
C GLY A 59 -18.32 7.88 22.21
N SER A 60 -18.55 8.30 20.96
CA SER A 60 -18.52 9.70 20.57
C SER A 60 -19.70 10.49 21.15
N ASP A 61 -19.43 11.70 21.65
CA ASP A 61 -20.47 12.64 22.13
C ASP A 61 -21.45 13.07 21.01
N SER A 62 -21.12 12.85 19.75
CA SER A 62 -21.97 13.13 18.59
C SER A 62 -23.06 12.08 18.39
N VAL A 63 -22.91 10.88 18.98
CA VAL A 63 -23.88 9.81 18.85
C VAL A 63 -25.10 10.10 19.72
N GLN A 64 -26.25 10.16 19.07
CA GLN A 64 -27.52 10.46 19.72
C GLN A 64 -28.55 9.36 19.47
N ALA A 65 -29.39 9.14 20.44
CA ALA A 65 -30.48 8.17 20.36
C ALA A 65 -31.81 8.84 19.98
N PHE A 66 -32.50 8.28 19.02
CA PHE A 66 -33.81 8.74 18.56
C PHE A 66 -34.82 7.59 18.55
N ARG A 67 -36.11 7.91 18.64
CA ARG A 67 -37.13 6.92 18.29
C ARG A 67 -37.04 6.61 16.79
N SER A 68 -37.11 5.33 16.44
CA SER A 68 -37.16 4.92 15.04
C SER A 68 -38.47 5.39 14.38
N LEU A 69 -38.46 5.52 13.07
CA LEU A 69 -39.66 5.91 12.30
C LEU A 69 -40.77 4.86 12.38
N ASP A 70 -40.44 3.60 12.63
CA ASP A 70 -41.36 2.48 12.79
C ASP A 70 -41.67 2.15 14.27
N TYR A 71 -41.35 3.08 15.19
CA TYR A 71 -41.70 2.94 16.61
C TYR A 71 -43.21 2.81 16.78
N THR A 72 -43.63 1.79 17.51
CA THR A 72 -44.99 1.64 18.01
C THR A 72 -44.95 1.36 19.50
N ASP A 73 -46.12 1.54 20.19
CA ASP A 73 -46.21 1.26 21.61
C ASP A 73 -46.14 -0.24 21.92
N GLU A 74 -46.44 -1.11 20.93
CA GLU A 74 -46.36 -2.57 21.03
C GLU A 74 -44.95 -3.10 20.65
N ALA A 75 -44.20 -2.35 19.80
CA ALA A 75 -42.86 -2.68 19.37
C ALA A 75 -41.99 -1.42 19.37
N PRO A 76 -41.55 -0.94 20.54
CA PRO A 76 -40.68 0.22 20.65
C PRO A 76 -39.35 -0.05 19.98
N ALA A 77 -38.93 0.86 19.11
CA ALA A 77 -37.62 0.79 18.41
C ALA A 77 -36.92 2.12 18.50
N TYR A 78 -35.60 2.06 18.71
CA TYR A 78 -34.70 3.21 18.79
C TYR A 78 -33.59 3.08 17.75
N VAL A 79 -33.06 4.21 17.31
CA VAL A 79 -31.89 4.28 16.43
C VAL A 79 -30.80 5.12 17.08
N LEU A 80 -29.57 4.65 16.97
CA LEU A 80 -28.38 5.42 17.29
C LEU A 80 -27.88 6.08 16.02
N LYS A 81 -27.66 7.39 16.06
CA LYS A 81 -27.17 8.15 14.92
C LYS A 81 -25.95 9.00 15.28
N ASP A 82 -25.06 9.16 14.31
CA ASP A 82 -24.02 10.16 14.30
C ASP A 82 -24.27 11.13 13.13
N GLY A 83 -24.79 12.31 13.45
CA GLY A 83 -25.35 13.20 12.45
C GLY A 83 -26.52 12.55 11.71
N ASP A 84 -26.40 12.45 10.38
CA ASP A 84 -27.43 11.83 9.53
C ASP A 84 -27.26 10.30 9.38
N GLU A 85 -26.11 9.76 9.75
CA GLU A 85 -25.79 8.34 9.62
C GLU A 85 -26.44 7.52 10.75
N THR A 86 -27.19 6.48 10.41
CA THR A 86 -27.70 5.51 11.36
C THR A 86 -26.64 4.45 11.63
N LEU A 87 -26.25 4.26 12.88
CA LEU A 87 -25.23 3.29 13.29
C LEU A 87 -25.86 1.96 13.73
N ALA A 88 -26.99 2.02 14.42
CA ALA A 88 -27.67 0.83 14.89
C ALA A 88 -29.15 1.09 15.10
N LYS A 89 -29.96 0.03 14.98
CA LYS A 89 -31.38 -0.02 15.35
C LYS A 89 -31.54 -1.03 16.46
N ILE A 90 -32.29 -0.64 17.49
CA ILE A 90 -32.55 -1.44 18.69
C ILE A 90 -34.04 -1.60 18.88
N THR A 91 -34.53 -2.84 18.91
CA THR A 91 -35.93 -3.17 19.09
C THR A 91 -36.16 -3.78 20.47
N LEU A 92 -37.24 -3.36 21.13
CA LEU A 92 -37.63 -3.88 22.43
C LEU A 92 -38.86 -4.75 22.32
N SER A 93 -38.97 -5.71 23.24
CA SER A 93 -40.16 -6.52 23.45
C SER A 93 -40.53 -6.50 24.91
N GLY A 94 -41.82 -6.54 25.19
CA GLY A 94 -42.33 -6.51 26.57
C GLY A 94 -43.73 -5.95 26.66
N SER A 95 -44.13 -5.62 27.88
CA SER A 95 -45.41 -4.96 28.16
C SER A 95 -45.36 -4.23 29.51
N ASP A 96 -46.21 -3.26 29.66
CA ASP A 96 -46.34 -2.44 30.87
C ASP A 96 -44.98 -1.77 31.25
N VAL A 97 -44.43 -2.18 32.40
CA VAL A 97 -43.14 -1.67 32.88
C VAL A 97 -41.95 -2.61 32.62
N ASN A 98 -42.23 -3.79 32.01
CA ASN A 98 -41.20 -4.84 31.78
C ASN A 98 -40.85 -4.92 30.31
N TRP A 99 -39.83 -4.14 29.93
CA TRP A 99 -39.28 -4.12 28.58
C TRP A 99 -37.85 -4.60 28.59
N THR A 100 -37.48 -5.33 27.54
CA THR A 100 -36.10 -5.78 27.30
C THR A 100 -35.75 -5.59 25.83
N VAL A 101 -34.47 -5.39 25.53
CA VAL A 101 -34.00 -5.41 24.14
C VAL A 101 -34.11 -6.82 23.59
N SER A 102 -34.82 -6.96 22.48
CA SER A 102 -35.10 -8.22 21.80
C SER A 102 -34.26 -8.40 20.53
N ASP A 103 -33.87 -7.29 19.89
CA ASP A 103 -33.05 -7.31 18.69
C ASP A 103 -32.17 -6.07 18.61
N VAL A 104 -30.96 -6.25 18.06
CA VAL A 104 -30.00 -5.19 17.79
C VAL A 104 -29.47 -5.37 16.37
N GLU A 105 -29.77 -4.41 15.52
CA GLU A 105 -29.34 -4.39 14.14
C GLU A 105 -28.25 -3.33 13.95
N LEU A 106 -27.05 -3.77 13.54
CA LEU A 106 -25.94 -2.88 13.24
C LEU A 106 -26.04 -2.45 11.78
N GLU A 107 -26.15 -1.14 11.57
CA GLU A 107 -26.31 -0.51 10.24
C GLU A 107 -24.98 -0.08 9.60
N LEU A 108 -23.86 -0.46 10.22
CA LEU A 108 -22.52 -0.20 9.66
C LEU A 108 -22.26 -1.12 8.47
N GLU A 109 -21.68 -0.55 7.43
CA GLU A 109 -21.28 -1.29 6.24
C GLU A 109 -19.76 -1.28 6.08
N GLY A 110 -19.19 -2.40 5.65
CA GLY A 110 -17.82 -2.50 5.22
C GLY A 110 -17.67 -1.93 3.82
N THR A 111 -17.14 -0.73 3.70
CA THR A 111 -16.97 -0.01 2.42
C THR A 111 -15.52 0.10 1.98
N LYS A 112 -14.59 -0.33 2.84
CA LYS A 112 -13.15 -0.26 2.54
C LYS A 112 -12.71 -1.47 1.75
N SER A 113 -11.76 -1.23 0.86
CA SER A 113 -11.14 -2.27 0.03
C SER A 113 -9.68 -1.94 -0.22
N ALA A 114 -8.89 -2.96 -0.54
CA ALA A 114 -7.54 -2.78 -1.01
C ALA A 114 -7.18 -3.83 -2.06
N SER A 115 -6.24 -3.47 -2.91
CA SER A 115 -5.62 -4.38 -3.87
C SER A 115 -4.11 -4.17 -3.82
N VAL A 116 -3.35 -5.26 -3.87
CA VAL A 116 -1.89 -5.22 -3.84
C VAL A 116 -1.33 -6.36 -4.67
N GLU A 117 -0.22 -6.12 -5.36
CA GLU A 117 0.55 -7.15 -6.04
C GLU A 117 1.74 -7.59 -5.16
N ALA A 118 1.98 -8.88 -5.14
CA ALA A 118 3.12 -9.47 -4.45
C ALA A 118 3.72 -10.63 -5.23
N ALA A 119 5.04 -10.79 -5.15
CA ALA A 119 5.74 -11.90 -5.78
C ALA A 119 5.25 -13.24 -5.21
N VAL A 120 5.07 -14.22 -6.09
CA VAL A 120 4.71 -15.59 -5.71
C VAL A 120 5.73 -16.16 -4.72
N GLY A 121 5.24 -16.76 -3.65
CA GLY A 121 6.05 -17.25 -2.53
C GLY A 121 6.18 -16.28 -1.37
N SER A 122 5.77 -15.02 -1.54
CA SER A 122 5.57 -14.09 -0.41
C SER A 122 4.25 -14.38 0.29
N LYS A 123 4.21 -14.17 1.61
CA LYS A 123 2.97 -14.17 2.37
C LYS A 123 2.47 -12.74 2.46
N VAL A 124 1.20 -12.52 2.15
CA VAL A 124 0.56 -11.21 2.24
C VAL A 124 -0.40 -11.20 3.42
N PHE A 125 -0.42 -10.12 4.17
CA PHE A 125 -1.28 -9.95 5.33
C PHE A 125 -2.12 -8.70 5.16
N CYS A 126 -3.37 -8.79 5.57
CA CYS A 126 -4.25 -7.65 5.78
C CYS A 126 -4.57 -7.55 7.26
N ASN A 127 -4.28 -6.40 7.87
CA ASN A 127 -4.53 -6.17 9.29
C ASN A 127 -3.90 -7.24 10.23
N GLY A 128 -2.76 -7.80 9.80
CA GLY A 128 -2.06 -8.87 10.51
C GLY A 128 -2.62 -10.29 10.28
N ILE A 129 -3.63 -10.44 9.42
CA ILE A 129 -4.23 -11.74 9.05
C ILE A 129 -3.67 -12.15 7.68
N GLU A 130 -3.09 -13.35 7.59
CA GLU A 130 -2.56 -13.89 6.32
C GLU A 130 -3.68 -14.09 5.31
N LEU A 131 -3.48 -13.56 4.10
CA LEU A 131 -4.43 -13.70 2.99
C LEU A 131 -4.23 -15.06 2.31
N GLY A 132 -5.25 -15.89 2.35
CA GLY A 132 -5.28 -17.16 1.67
C GLY A 132 -5.55 -17.04 0.16
N SER A 133 -5.69 -18.20 -0.48
CA SER A 133 -5.94 -18.28 -1.93
C SER A 133 -7.30 -17.69 -2.36
N GLU A 134 -8.23 -17.54 -1.44
CA GLU A 134 -9.54 -16.92 -1.67
C GLU A 134 -9.45 -15.43 -2.00
N TYR A 135 -8.37 -14.78 -1.58
CA TYR A 135 -8.08 -13.36 -1.88
C TYR A 135 -7.15 -13.20 -3.09
N ALA A 136 -6.54 -14.30 -3.56
CA ALA A 136 -5.59 -14.29 -4.66
C ALA A 136 -6.30 -14.30 -6.01
N GLY A 137 -5.92 -13.38 -6.88
CA GLY A 137 -6.37 -13.29 -8.26
C GLY A 137 -5.43 -14.02 -9.21
N GLU A 138 -5.36 -13.52 -10.43
CA GLU A 138 -4.49 -14.08 -11.46
C GLU A 138 -3.01 -13.85 -11.16
N THR A 139 -2.21 -14.81 -11.55
CA THR A 139 -0.75 -14.72 -11.47
C THR A 139 -0.19 -14.32 -12.83
N GLN A 140 0.64 -13.29 -12.87
CA GLN A 140 1.24 -12.76 -14.09
C GLN A 140 2.67 -12.30 -13.87
N SER A 141 3.41 -12.09 -14.97
CA SER A 141 4.71 -11.44 -14.91
C SER A 141 4.53 -9.93 -15.07
N ASN A 142 5.13 -9.15 -14.17
CA ASN A 142 5.08 -7.67 -14.19
C ASN A 142 6.32 -7.06 -14.80
N PHE A 143 7.23 -7.86 -15.35
CA PHE A 143 8.40 -7.33 -16.04
C PHE A 143 8.00 -6.71 -17.38
N SER A 144 8.13 -5.39 -17.48
CA SER A 144 7.68 -4.60 -18.63
C SER A 144 8.81 -4.12 -19.55
N TYR A 145 10.06 -4.32 -19.18
CA TYR A 145 11.20 -3.84 -19.98
C TYR A 145 11.45 -4.77 -21.17
N GLU A 146 10.88 -4.44 -22.33
CA GLU A 146 10.91 -5.25 -23.55
C GLU A 146 12.31 -5.72 -24.00
N PRO A 147 13.41 -4.89 -23.91
CA PRO A 147 14.72 -5.34 -24.40
C PRO A 147 15.29 -6.56 -23.67
N LEU A 148 14.82 -6.88 -22.46
CA LEU A 148 15.31 -8.03 -21.69
C LEU A 148 14.29 -9.15 -21.52
N LYS A 149 13.05 -8.96 -21.93
CA LYS A 149 11.94 -9.86 -21.67
C LYS A 149 12.20 -11.30 -22.15
N ASP A 150 12.75 -11.45 -23.35
CA ASP A 150 13.04 -12.75 -23.95
C ASP A 150 14.32 -13.41 -23.39
N GLN A 151 15.07 -12.70 -22.54
CA GLN A 151 16.32 -13.18 -21.93
C GLN A 151 16.13 -13.69 -20.50
N LEU A 152 14.92 -13.54 -19.92
CA LEU A 152 14.65 -13.92 -18.55
C LEU A 152 14.59 -15.44 -18.39
N ILE A 153 15.24 -15.95 -17.35
CA ILE A 153 15.20 -17.34 -16.93
C ILE A 153 14.36 -17.43 -15.67
N ASN A 154 13.29 -18.23 -15.69
CA ASN A 154 12.35 -18.37 -14.57
C ASN A 154 11.91 -17.00 -14.02
N PRO A 155 11.20 -16.19 -14.81
CA PRO A 155 10.78 -14.87 -14.36
C PRO A 155 9.89 -14.96 -13.11
N VAL A 156 10.07 -14.02 -12.20
CA VAL A 156 9.23 -13.90 -11.02
C VAL A 156 7.80 -13.64 -11.47
N SER A 157 6.89 -14.42 -10.92
CA SER A 157 5.45 -14.26 -11.12
C SER A 157 4.86 -13.47 -9.96
N TRP A 158 3.84 -12.68 -10.22
CA TRP A 158 3.17 -11.80 -9.28
C TRP A 158 1.69 -12.17 -9.18
N THR A 159 1.17 -12.14 -7.98
CA THR A 159 -0.25 -12.40 -7.71
C THR A 159 -0.88 -11.13 -7.15
N THR A 160 -2.03 -10.76 -7.70
CA THR A 160 -2.84 -9.67 -7.17
C THR A 160 -3.72 -10.20 -6.06
N TYR A 161 -3.61 -9.63 -4.87
CA TYR A 161 -4.51 -9.88 -3.74
C TYR A 161 -5.54 -8.77 -3.65
N LYS A 162 -6.80 -9.14 -3.39
CA LYS A 162 -7.91 -8.20 -3.24
C LYS A 162 -8.69 -8.50 -1.98
N VAL A 163 -8.99 -7.47 -1.23
CA VAL A 163 -9.83 -7.52 -0.04
C VAL A 163 -10.90 -6.44 -0.14
N ASP A 164 -12.13 -6.81 0.19
CA ASP A 164 -13.30 -5.94 0.11
C ASP A 164 -14.15 -6.08 1.37
N GLY A 165 -15.09 -5.17 1.56
CA GLY A 165 -16.04 -5.26 2.64
C GLY A 165 -15.47 -5.02 4.03
N LEU A 166 -14.34 -4.29 4.13
CA LEU A 166 -13.73 -3.93 5.39
C LEU A 166 -14.38 -2.69 5.99
N LEU A 167 -14.46 -2.67 7.30
CA LEU A 167 -15.00 -1.55 8.09
C LEU A 167 -13.92 -0.45 8.25
N ILE A 168 -12.68 -0.86 8.38
CA ILE A 168 -11.54 -0.02 8.71
C ILE A 168 -10.58 0.01 7.53
N GLU A 169 -9.83 1.12 7.36
CA GLU A 169 -8.80 1.23 6.34
C GLU A 169 -7.79 0.09 6.45
N PRO A 170 -7.59 -0.71 5.40
CA PRO A 170 -6.73 -1.88 5.46
C PRO A 170 -5.26 -1.51 5.56
N GLU A 171 -4.53 -2.24 6.41
CA GLU A 171 -3.08 -2.21 6.50
C GLU A 171 -2.52 -3.47 5.85
N LEU A 172 -1.87 -3.31 4.70
CA LEU A 172 -1.26 -4.41 3.96
C LEU A 172 0.24 -4.51 4.26
N THR A 173 0.68 -5.71 4.58
CA THR A 173 2.09 -6.07 4.78
C THR A 173 2.43 -7.35 4.03
N ALA A 174 3.72 -7.61 3.78
CA ALA A 174 4.17 -8.86 3.19
C ALA A 174 5.43 -9.39 3.87
N GLU A 175 5.53 -10.71 3.96
CA GLU A 175 6.73 -11.43 4.36
C GLU A 175 7.34 -12.09 3.13
N PRO A 176 8.63 -11.84 2.83
CA PRO A 176 9.30 -12.42 1.67
C PRO A 176 9.63 -13.91 1.88
N PRO A 177 9.94 -14.62 0.79
CA PRO A 177 10.63 -15.91 0.87
C PRO A 177 11.97 -15.79 1.58
N ALA A 178 12.48 -16.91 2.08
CA ALA A 178 13.77 -16.96 2.77
C ALA A 178 14.92 -16.42 1.88
N GLY A 179 15.76 -15.57 2.46
CA GLY A 179 16.91 -14.96 1.75
C GLY A 179 16.56 -13.75 0.90
N CYS A 180 15.33 -13.29 0.94
CA CYS A 180 14.86 -12.09 0.27
C CYS A 180 14.33 -11.07 1.27
N SER A 181 14.18 -9.84 0.82
CA SER A 181 13.42 -8.78 1.48
C SER A 181 12.27 -8.30 0.58
N VAL A 182 11.39 -7.48 1.14
CA VAL A 182 10.28 -6.87 0.40
C VAL A 182 10.36 -5.37 0.54
N THR A 183 10.23 -4.66 -0.58
CA THR A 183 10.10 -3.20 -0.62
C THR A 183 8.72 -2.84 -1.14
N LYS A 184 8.05 -1.90 -0.47
CA LYS A 184 6.77 -1.39 -0.93
C LYS A 184 6.99 -0.26 -1.94
N THR A 185 6.32 -0.34 -3.10
CA THR A 185 6.36 0.72 -4.11
C THR A 185 5.49 1.92 -3.69
N ALA A 186 5.56 3.00 -4.45
CA ALA A 186 4.71 4.17 -4.24
C ALA A 186 3.22 3.84 -4.45
N GLU A 187 2.92 2.91 -5.35
CA GLU A 187 1.56 2.40 -5.64
C GLU A 187 1.07 1.43 -4.55
N GLY A 188 1.97 0.96 -3.71
CA GLY A 188 1.66 0.08 -2.58
C GLY A 188 1.97 -1.39 -2.80
N ASP A 189 2.48 -1.78 -3.96
CA ASP A 189 2.83 -3.16 -4.30
C ASP A 189 4.11 -3.64 -3.60
N PHE A 190 4.23 -4.94 -3.43
CA PHE A 190 5.36 -5.55 -2.72
C PHE A 190 6.36 -6.16 -3.70
N MET A 191 7.45 -5.44 -3.93
CA MET A 191 8.56 -5.88 -4.77
C MET A 191 9.50 -6.80 -4.01
N LEU A 192 9.83 -7.96 -4.60
CA LEU A 192 10.81 -8.89 -4.05
C LEU A 192 12.23 -8.37 -4.31
N CYS A 193 13.02 -8.25 -3.26
CA CYS A 193 14.37 -7.74 -3.33
C CYS A 193 15.39 -8.75 -2.80
N LEU A 194 16.59 -8.69 -3.38
CA LEU A 194 17.75 -9.38 -2.87
C LEU A 194 18.18 -8.75 -1.54
N ASP A 195 18.60 -9.55 -0.57
CA ASP A 195 19.03 -9.09 0.74
C ASP A 195 20.53 -9.30 0.97
N GLY A 196 21.06 -8.61 1.98
CA GLY A 196 22.41 -8.79 2.50
C GLY A 196 23.54 -8.27 1.62
N ALA A 197 24.72 -8.88 1.80
CA ALA A 197 25.98 -8.40 1.19
C ALA A 197 25.98 -8.48 -0.35
N ASP A 198 25.16 -9.34 -0.95
CA ASP A 198 25.05 -9.42 -2.40
C ASP A 198 24.29 -8.22 -2.97
N ALA A 199 23.25 -7.72 -2.28
CA ALA A 199 22.56 -6.51 -2.68
C ALA A 199 23.48 -5.29 -2.70
N GLU A 200 24.39 -5.15 -1.72
CA GLU A 200 25.34 -4.02 -1.64
C GLU A 200 26.26 -3.92 -2.86
N LYS A 201 26.67 -5.05 -3.44
CA LYS A 201 27.49 -5.05 -4.66
C LYS A 201 26.76 -4.41 -5.84
N TYR A 202 25.47 -4.74 -6.01
CA TYR A 202 24.66 -4.22 -7.11
C TYR A 202 24.34 -2.75 -6.92
N THR A 203 23.93 -2.34 -5.72
CA THR A 203 23.63 -0.93 -5.43
C THR A 203 24.85 -0.05 -5.59
N THR A 204 26.01 -0.46 -5.06
CA THR A 204 27.29 0.28 -5.23
C THR A 204 27.68 0.40 -6.71
N ARG A 205 27.54 -0.69 -7.47
CA ARG A 205 27.88 -0.69 -8.91
C ARG A 205 26.92 0.18 -9.73
N ALA A 206 25.61 0.15 -9.41
CA ALA A 206 24.61 0.98 -10.06
C ALA A 206 24.84 2.47 -9.81
N VAL A 207 25.07 2.88 -8.55
CA VAL A 207 25.41 4.27 -8.20
C VAL A 207 26.66 4.74 -8.92
N SER A 208 27.71 3.91 -8.95
CA SER A 208 28.96 4.25 -9.62
C SER A 208 28.78 4.42 -11.13
N PHE A 209 27.98 3.55 -11.75
CA PHE A 209 27.66 3.66 -13.18
C PHE A 209 26.88 4.94 -13.47
N VAL A 210 25.81 5.25 -12.70
CA VAL A 210 25.00 6.46 -12.90
C VAL A 210 25.86 7.72 -12.80
N LYS A 211 26.74 7.81 -11.80
CA LYS A 211 27.70 8.94 -11.69
C LYS A 211 28.61 9.06 -12.90
N ALA A 212 29.17 7.94 -13.37
CA ALA A 212 30.05 7.93 -14.56
C ALA A 212 29.27 8.32 -15.83
N TYR A 213 28.04 7.78 -15.98
CA TYR A 213 27.15 8.09 -17.10
C TYR A 213 26.76 9.58 -17.14
N LEU A 214 26.30 10.14 -16.01
CA LEU A 214 25.93 11.55 -15.93
C LEU A 214 27.15 12.47 -16.16
N THR A 215 28.31 12.11 -15.62
CA THR A 215 29.55 12.85 -15.87
C THR A 215 29.87 12.85 -17.35
N TYR A 216 29.76 11.72 -18.05
CA TYR A 216 29.94 11.64 -19.49
C TYR A 216 28.88 12.45 -20.25
N TYR A 217 27.61 12.25 -19.94
CA TYR A 217 26.47 12.89 -20.65
C TYR A 217 26.53 14.42 -20.52
N MET A 218 26.78 14.95 -19.33
CA MET A 218 26.78 16.38 -19.04
C MET A 218 28.07 17.08 -19.53
N ASN A 219 29.21 16.40 -19.56
CA ASN A 219 30.42 17.00 -20.12
C ASN A 219 30.38 17.13 -21.65
N GLY A 220 29.45 16.42 -22.30
CA GLY A 220 29.20 16.57 -23.74
C GLY A 220 30.48 16.53 -24.58
N TYR A 221 30.54 17.41 -25.58
CA TYR A 221 31.63 17.49 -26.53
C TYR A 221 32.98 17.95 -25.95
N ASN A 222 33.03 18.64 -24.81
CA ASN A 222 34.32 18.85 -24.10
C ASN A 222 34.93 17.50 -23.71
N GLY A 223 34.28 16.45 -24.17
CA GLY A 223 34.48 15.07 -23.88
C GLY A 223 35.89 14.64 -24.19
N THR A 224 36.56 14.45 -23.13
CA THR A 224 37.60 13.50 -23.14
C THR A 224 36.94 12.13 -23.37
N TRP A 225 37.37 11.39 -24.37
CA TRP A 225 37.11 9.97 -24.51
C TRP A 225 37.17 9.25 -23.15
N GLY A 226 37.95 9.80 -22.20
CA GLY A 226 38.08 9.33 -20.85
C GLY A 226 36.74 9.23 -20.10
N ASN A 227 35.81 10.16 -20.26
CA ASN A 227 34.52 10.09 -19.60
C ASN A 227 33.63 8.99 -20.20
N LEU A 228 33.63 8.81 -21.53
CA LEU A 228 32.98 7.70 -22.19
C LEU A 228 33.53 6.36 -21.70
N TYR A 229 34.84 6.18 -21.72
CA TYR A 229 35.48 4.95 -21.28
C TYR A 229 35.24 4.67 -19.79
N ALA A 230 35.15 5.69 -18.95
CA ALA A 230 34.81 5.55 -17.54
C ALA A 230 33.40 4.98 -17.36
N ALA A 231 32.42 5.42 -18.16
CA ALA A 231 31.06 4.86 -18.12
C ALA A 231 30.99 3.45 -18.75
N LEU A 232 31.66 3.26 -19.93
CA LEU A 232 31.72 1.95 -20.59
C LEU A 232 32.40 0.86 -19.76
N ALA A 233 33.31 1.23 -18.83
CA ALA A 233 33.95 0.26 -17.93
C ALA A 233 32.99 -0.47 -16.99
N TYR A 234 31.80 0.06 -16.78
CA TYR A 234 30.72 -0.60 -15.99
C TYR A 234 29.87 -1.55 -16.83
N LEU A 235 29.88 -1.39 -18.15
CA LEU A 235 29.07 -2.16 -19.09
C LEU A 235 29.90 -3.30 -19.70
N THR A 236 29.21 -4.32 -20.16
CA THR A 236 29.88 -5.44 -20.85
C THR A 236 29.80 -5.25 -22.36
N PRO A 237 30.92 -5.34 -23.08
CA PRO A 237 30.93 -5.32 -24.54
C PRO A 237 29.95 -6.34 -25.14
N GLY A 238 29.16 -5.90 -26.12
CA GLY A 238 28.14 -6.73 -26.76
C GLY A 238 26.76 -6.68 -26.10
N THR A 239 26.60 -6.00 -24.98
CA THR A 239 25.26 -5.65 -24.44
C THR A 239 24.67 -4.48 -25.21
N GLN A 240 23.34 -4.37 -25.19
CA GLN A 240 22.64 -3.26 -25.84
C GLN A 240 23.07 -1.93 -25.22
N ALA A 241 23.16 -1.84 -23.90
CA ALA A 241 23.58 -0.63 -23.19
C ALA A 241 24.98 -0.16 -23.59
N TYR A 242 25.92 -1.11 -23.81
CA TYR A 242 27.26 -0.78 -24.26
C TYR A 242 27.23 -0.16 -25.66
N THR A 243 26.48 -0.75 -26.57
CA THR A 243 26.34 -0.29 -27.97
C THR A 243 25.65 1.07 -28.01
N ASP A 244 24.54 1.23 -27.28
CA ASP A 244 23.80 2.49 -27.23
C ASP A 244 24.64 3.63 -26.68
N LEU A 245 25.44 3.37 -25.65
CA LEU A 245 26.32 4.39 -25.08
C LEU A 245 27.42 4.79 -26.05
N GLN A 246 28.01 3.85 -26.81
CA GLN A 246 28.96 4.15 -27.88
C GLN A 246 28.34 4.96 -29.02
N ASP A 247 27.10 4.60 -29.42
CA ASP A 247 26.39 5.28 -30.51
C ASP A 247 25.94 6.69 -30.09
N THR A 248 25.52 6.85 -28.82
CA THR A 248 25.20 8.16 -28.25
C THR A 248 26.36 9.13 -28.31
N TYR A 249 27.61 8.66 -28.19
CA TYR A 249 28.81 9.49 -28.35
C TYR A 249 28.79 10.22 -29.69
N ASN A 250 28.44 9.54 -30.77
CA ASN A 250 28.39 10.15 -32.11
C ASN A 250 27.27 11.23 -32.19
N GLY A 251 26.22 11.12 -31.44
CA GLY A 251 25.12 12.10 -31.34
C GLY A 251 25.45 13.29 -30.42
N VAL A 252 26.17 13.06 -29.32
CA VAL A 252 26.56 14.08 -28.33
C VAL A 252 27.59 15.05 -28.84
N VAL A 253 28.36 14.69 -29.88
CA VAL A 253 29.36 15.56 -30.51
C VAL A 253 28.83 16.94 -30.94
N TRP A 254 27.52 17.04 -31.13
CA TRP A 254 26.83 18.27 -31.54
C TRP A 254 26.21 19.06 -30.38
N ASN A 255 26.26 18.54 -29.17
CA ASN A 255 25.67 19.20 -28.01
C ASN A 255 26.67 20.14 -27.36
N THR A 256 26.16 21.30 -26.92
CA THR A 256 26.91 22.19 -26.04
C THR A 256 27.07 21.53 -24.67
N ALA A 257 28.31 21.51 -24.17
CA ALA A 257 28.58 20.99 -22.84
C ALA A 257 27.80 21.74 -21.75
N TYR A 258 27.37 21.03 -20.75
CA TYR A 258 26.83 21.61 -19.53
C TYR A 258 27.99 22.22 -18.72
N GLY A 259 27.73 23.35 -18.06
CA GLY A 259 28.66 23.98 -17.11
C GLY A 259 28.23 23.77 -15.69
N ASN A 260 29.14 23.97 -14.73
CA ASN A 260 28.85 23.92 -13.29
C ASN A 260 28.07 22.64 -12.87
N ILE A 261 28.57 21.50 -13.35
CA ILE A 261 27.90 20.22 -13.10
C ILE A 261 28.15 19.81 -11.65
N ASP A 262 27.04 19.63 -10.91
CA ASP A 262 27.04 19.06 -9.57
C ASP A 262 26.05 17.89 -9.54
N ILE A 263 26.52 16.70 -9.14
CA ILE A 263 25.74 15.48 -9.02
C ILE A 263 25.78 15.08 -7.55
N SER A 264 24.67 15.25 -6.86
CA SER A 264 24.53 15.03 -5.42
C SER A 264 23.40 14.07 -5.09
N ASP A 265 23.21 13.80 -3.80
CA ASP A 265 22.14 13.01 -3.20
C ASP A 265 21.83 11.70 -3.92
N THR A 266 22.89 11.06 -4.46
CA THR A 266 22.79 9.82 -5.22
C THR A 266 22.54 8.65 -4.25
N THR A 267 21.34 8.09 -4.31
CA THR A 267 20.88 6.97 -3.49
C THR A 267 20.39 5.83 -4.36
N ALA A 268 20.49 4.59 -3.86
CA ALA A 268 19.99 3.41 -4.53
C ALA A 268 18.82 2.79 -3.75
N SER A 269 17.82 2.29 -4.47
CA SER A 269 16.76 1.45 -3.93
C SER A 269 17.28 0.06 -3.56
N GLY A 270 16.38 -0.80 -3.07
CA GLY A 270 16.62 -2.25 -3.00
C GLY A 270 16.89 -2.86 -4.38
N VAL A 271 17.58 -4.00 -4.39
CA VAL A 271 17.85 -4.76 -5.61
C VAL A 271 16.64 -5.62 -5.94
N VAL A 272 15.82 -5.21 -6.89
CA VAL A 272 14.61 -5.93 -7.28
C VAL A 272 14.96 -7.17 -8.08
N ILE A 273 14.33 -8.29 -7.75
CA ILE A 273 14.50 -9.57 -8.43
C ILE A 273 13.38 -9.73 -9.47
N TRP A 274 13.75 -9.83 -10.75
CA TRP A 274 12.82 -10.03 -11.86
C TRP A 274 12.81 -11.47 -12.38
N ALA A 275 13.95 -12.14 -12.27
CA ALA A 275 14.15 -13.52 -12.70
C ALA A 275 15.38 -14.10 -11.99
N ASP A 276 15.63 -15.39 -12.13
CA ASP A 276 16.85 -16.02 -11.61
C ASP A 276 18.12 -15.35 -12.14
N ASN A 277 18.05 -14.78 -13.32
CA ASN A 277 19.16 -14.17 -14.02
C ASN A 277 19.03 -12.64 -14.23
N CYS A 278 18.04 -11.97 -13.66
CA CYS A 278 17.79 -10.56 -13.91
C CYS A 278 17.42 -9.81 -12.61
N TYR A 279 18.19 -8.75 -12.33
CA TYR A 279 17.93 -7.82 -11.22
C TYR A 279 17.83 -6.39 -11.73
N SER A 280 17.21 -5.50 -10.96
CA SER A 280 17.32 -4.05 -11.20
C SER A 280 17.55 -3.28 -9.92
N VAL A 281 18.15 -2.08 -10.07
CA VAL A 281 18.36 -1.10 -9.02
C VAL A 281 17.92 0.26 -9.55
N ASP A 282 17.03 0.93 -8.83
CA ASP A 282 16.69 2.32 -9.11
C ASP A 282 17.66 3.22 -8.35
N VAL A 283 18.30 4.12 -9.09
CA VAL A 283 19.23 5.10 -8.54
C VAL A 283 18.62 6.49 -8.70
N THR A 284 18.27 7.11 -7.59
CA THR A 284 17.78 8.48 -7.53
C THR A 284 18.94 9.44 -7.29
N TYR A 285 18.94 10.57 -7.95
CA TYR A 285 19.99 11.57 -7.87
C TYR A 285 19.46 12.97 -8.12
N ASP A 286 20.17 13.96 -7.57
CA ASP A 286 20.04 15.36 -7.92
C ASP A 286 21.20 15.76 -8.85
N ALA A 287 20.90 16.51 -9.89
CA ALA A 287 21.94 17.05 -10.78
C ALA A 287 21.63 18.51 -11.13
N ASN A 288 22.51 19.40 -10.70
CA ASN A 288 22.45 20.83 -11.01
C ASN A 288 23.52 21.17 -12.04
N CYS A 289 23.13 21.91 -13.07
CA CYS A 289 24.06 22.32 -14.13
C CYS A 289 23.59 23.59 -14.83
N THR A 290 24.44 24.12 -15.70
CA THR A 290 24.07 25.20 -16.63
C THR A 290 24.16 24.71 -18.06
N HIS A 291 23.20 25.02 -18.90
CA HIS A 291 23.23 24.74 -20.34
C HIS A 291 22.81 25.98 -21.11
N ASN A 292 23.68 26.45 -22.03
CA ASN A 292 23.48 27.71 -22.77
C ASN A 292 23.19 28.92 -21.85
N GLY A 293 23.85 28.94 -20.67
CA GLY A 293 23.70 30.02 -19.69
C GLY A 293 22.43 29.96 -18.83
N GLN A 294 21.61 28.94 -19.00
CA GLN A 294 20.43 28.71 -18.18
C GLN A 294 20.75 27.61 -17.14
N ALA A 295 20.29 27.85 -15.91
CA ALA A 295 20.37 26.81 -14.88
C ALA A 295 19.33 25.71 -15.18
N ILE A 296 19.77 24.47 -15.03
CA ILE A 296 18.94 23.27 -15.12
C ILE A 296 19.10 22.51 -13.80
N ASP A 297 17.98 22.13 -13.25
CA ASP A 297 17.88 21.37 -12.02
C ASP A 297 17.10 20.07 -12.29
N TYR A 298 17.76 18.95 -12.05
CA TYR A 298 17.16 17.62 -12.06
C TYR A 298 17.04 17.16 -10.61
N ALA A 299 15.92 17.48 -9.97
CA ALA A 299 15.63 17.04 -8.63
C ALA A 299 14.93 15.68 -8.66
N ASP A 300 15.34 14.77 -7.77
CA ASP A 300 14.78 13.41 -7.61
C ASP A 300 14.70 12.61 -8.94
N ALA A 301 15.61 12.87 -9.87
CA ALA A 301 15.68 12.11 -11.12
C ALA A 301 16.11 10.68 -10.86
N THR A 302 15.49 9.72 -11.53
CA THR A 302 15.72 8.30 -11.29
C THR A 302 16.13 7.57 -12.56
N MET A 303 17.18 6.74 -12.45
CA MET A 303 17.57 5.78 -13.48
C MET A 303 17.45 4.36 -12.94
N ARG A 304 16.81 3.48 -13.71
CA ARG A 304 16.78 2.05 -13.44
C ARG A 304 17.90 1.35 -14.17
N ILE A 305 18.69 0.59 -13.42
CA ILE A 305 19.87 -0.14 -13.91
C ILE A 305 19.57 -1.63 -13.86
N TYR A 306 19.62 -2.30 -15.01
CA TYR A 306 19.37 -3.73 -15.12
C TYR A 306 20.67 -4.52 -15.13
N PHE A 307 20.71 -5.56 -14.31
CA PHE A 307 21.78 -6.54 -14.23
C PHE A 307 21.29 -7.86 -14.82
N LEU A 308 22.06 -8.43 -15.74
CA LEU A 308 21.79 -9.73 -16.32
C LEU A 308 22.97 -10.67 -16.03
N GLN A 309 22.65 -11.91 -15.68
CA GLN A 309 23.69 -12.94 -15.51
C GLN A 309 24.24 -13.40 -16.84
N THR A 310 25.57 -13.44 -16.93
CA THR A 310 26.34 -13.96 -18.06
C THR A 310 27.38 -14.94 -17.55
N ASP A 311 28.17 -15.53 -18.45
CA ASP A 311 29.31 -16.39 -18.07
C ASP A 311 30.34 -15.63 -17.20
N ALA A 312 30.40 -14.31 -17.28
CA ALA A 312 31.25 -13.45 -16.48
C ALA A 312 30.64 -13.04 -15.13
N GLY A 313 29.44 -13.56 -14.78
CA GLY A 313 28.64 -13.18 -13.64
C GLY A 313 27.58 -12.12 -13.99
N PHE A 314 27.02 -11.46 -12.97
CA PHE A 314 26.05 -10.37 -13.20
C PHE A 314 26.74 -9.10 -13.70
N VAL A 315 26.27 -8.60 -14.83
CA VAL A 315 26.78 -7.39 -15.49
C VAL A 315 25.65 -6.40 -15.72
N ILE A 316 25.97 -5.10 -15.81
CA ILE A 316 24.99 -4.11 -16.26
C ILE A 316 24.74 -4.35 -17.74
N SER A 317 23.50 -4.73 -18.07
CA SER A 317 23.08 -5.05 -19.44
C SER A 317 22.33 -3.90 -20.09
N ASN A 318 21.51 -3.20 -19.31
CA ASN A 318 20.65 -2.11 -19.78
C ASN A 318 20.41 -1.08 -18.69
N TYR A 319 19.92 0.08 -19.08
CA TYR A 319 19.46 1.14 -18.20
C TYR A 319 18.36 1.96 -18.87
N GLU A 320 17.52 2.60 -18.07
CA GLU A 320 16.50 3.54 -18.53
C GLU A 320 16.34 4.70 -17.54
N THR A 321 15.85 5.84 -18.01
CA THR A 321 15.43 6.96 -17.17
C THR A 321 13.93 6.83 -16.90
N LEU A 322 13.54 6.92 -15.63
CA LEU A 322 12.16 6.79 -15.17
C LEU A 322 11.44 8.14 -15.11
#